data_60adbfafa8a08af7873b63eef1714854
#
_entry.id   60adbfafa8a08af7873b63eef1714854
#
_cell.length_a   1.000
_cell.length_b   1.000
_cell.length_c   1.000
_cell.angle_alpha   90.00
_cell.angle_beta   90.00
_cell.angle_gamma   90.00
#
_symmetry.space_group_name_H-M   'P 1'
#
loop_
_entity.id
_entity.type
_entity.pdbx_description
1 polymer ?
#
loop_
_entity_poly.entity_id
_entity_poly.type
_entity_poly.pdbx_seq_one_letter_code
_entity_poly.pdbx_strand_id
1 'polypeptide(L)'
;MDRTFLQSTLRELQVFLRSASFWATFAVVVLLFTITGPYGTMNSMPVGTRFAYWLLVQTVAWSIAISFSVMAEILLRRQISSMFCRMMVGSLVAAVPIAASLSVIGFALTGDVTTLVSLLQQIVFTTPLCALFCLLTYMTMHSQIAAASGIANPTIDKTDSPVPILARLKPENRGPILRLAVQDHYTEVVTNRGRELILLRFADAIRETGTVEGMRLHRSHWVA
;
A
#
# COMPACT_ATOMS: atom_id res chain seq x y z
N MET A 1 -0.63 -24.36 5.14
CA MET A 1 -0.97 -22.91 5.13
C MET A 1 -0.25 -22.29 6.32
N ASP A 2 0.81 -21.51 6.06
CA ASP A 2 1.72 -21.06 7.12
C ASP A 2 1.04 -20.02 8.02
N ARG A 3 0.87 -20.36 9.30
CA ARG A 3 0.28 -19.47 10.32
C ARG A 3 1.00 -18.11 10.41
N THR A 4 2.30 -18.10 10.18
CA THR A 4 3.15 -16.90 10.17
C THR A 4 2.77 -15.93 9.06
N PHE A 5 2.35 -16.42 7.89
CA PHE A 5 1.96 -15.58 6.76
C PHE A 5 0.59 -14.92 6.99
N LEU A 6 -0.40 -15.69 7.46
CA LEU A 6 -1.71 -15.11 7.80
C LEU A 6 -1.57 -14.01 8.87
N GLN A 7 -0.69 -14.22 9.84
CA GLN A 7 -0.41 -13.21 10.87
C GLN A 7 0.24 -11.95 10.29
N SER A 8 1.17 -12.09 9.32
CA SER A 8 1.78 -10.91 8.66
C SER A 8 0.76 -10.12 7.86
N THR A 9 -0.08 -10.78 7.06
CA THR A 9 -1.13 -10.14 6.25
C THR A 9 -2.17 -9.44 7.13
N LEU A 10 -2.58 -10.07 8.23
CA LEU A 10 -3.50 -9.46 9.18
C LEU A 10 -2.88 -8.25 9.89
N ARG A 11 -1.60 -8.30 10.21
CA ARG A 11 -0.88 -7.18 10.81
C ARG A 11 -0.77 -6.00 9.85
N GLU A 12 -0.45 -6.24 8.59
CA GLU A 12 -0.41 -5.21 7.54
C GLU A 12 -1.79 -4.56 7.35
N LEU A 13 -2.85 -5.38 7.32
CA LEU A 13 -4.22 -4.90 7.26
C LEU A 13 -4.59 -4.03 8.48
N GLN A 14 -4.19 -4.44 9.68
CA GLN A 14 -4.43 -3.64 10.89
C GLN A 14 -3.71 -2.29 10.85
N VAL A 15 -2.46 -2.26 10.37
CA VAL A 15 -1.70 -1.01 10.20
C VAL A 15 -2.41 -0.11 9.20
N PHE A 16 -2.85 -0.66 8.07
CA PHE A 16 -3.59 0.06 7.04
C PHE A 16 -4.91 0.65 7.58
N LEU A 17 -5.72 -0.15 8.26
CA LEU A 17 -7.00 0.30 8.85
C LEU A 17 -6.83 1.34 9.99
N ARG A 18 -5.66 1.39 10.62
CA ARG A 18 -5.33 2.42 11.62
C ARG A 18 -4.75 3.70 11.02
N SER A 19 -4.47 3.70 9.74
CA SER A 19 -3.90 4.84 9.04
C SER A 19 -4.90 5.99 8.92
N ALA A 20 -4.52 7.19 9.32
CA ALA A 20 -5.34 8.39 9.16
C ALA A 20 -5.64 8.68 7.66
N SER A 21 -4.71 8.34 6.78
CA SER A 21 -4.87 8.48 5.33
C SER A 21 -6.02 7.61 4.79
N PHE A 22 -6.17 6.37 5.30
CA PHE A 22 -7.28 5.50 4.95
C PHE A 22 -8.63 6.14 5.27
N TRP A 23 -8.80 6.62 6.49
CA TRP A 23 -10.06 7.23 6.94
C TRP A 23 -10.33 8.57 6.25
N ALA A 24 -9.28 9.36 5.97
CA ALA A 24 -9.42 10.59 5.20
C ALA A 24 -9.91 10.29 3.77
N THR A 25 -9.32 9.30 3.09
CA THR A 25 -9.76 8.88 1.75
C THR A 25 -11.20 8.38 1.77
N PHE A 26 -11.55 7.55 2.74
CA PHE A 26 -12.93 7.06 2.92
C PHE A 26 -13.92 8.22 3.07
N ALA A 27 -13.62 9.18 3.96
CA ALA A 27 -14.48 10.34 4.20
C ALA A 27 -14.62 11.21 2.93
N VAL A 28 -13.53 11.46 2.21
CA VAL A 28 -13.55 12.22 0.95
C VAL A 28 -14.44 11.53 -0.09
N VAL A 29 -14.35 10.20 -0.21
CA VAL A 29 -15.16 9.44 -1.17
C VAL A 29 -16.64 9.47 -0.80
N VAL A 30 -16.98 9.31 0.49
CA VAL A 30 -18.37 9.43 0.96
C VAL A 30 -18.93 10.82 0.67
N LEU A 31 -18.17 11.88 0.95
CA LEU A 31 -18.56 13.25 0.67
C LEU A 31 -18.72 13.51 -0.84
N LEU A 32 -17.77 13.03 -1.65
CA LEU A 32 -17.83 13.15 -3.10
C LEU A 32 -19.13 12.52 -3.65
N PHE A 33 -19.47 11.30 -3.23
CA PHE A 33 -20.69 10.63 -3.66
C PHE A 33 -21.96 11.29 -3.10
N THR A 34 -21.88 11.87 -1.92
CA THR A 34 -22.98 12.65 -1.37
C THR A 34 -23.24 13.90 -2.20
N ILE A 35 -22.19 14.59 -2.66
CA ILE A 35 -22.30 15.82 -3.46
C ILE A 35 -22.73 15.50 -4.89
N THR A 36 -22.07 14.53 -5.54
CA THR A 36 -22.33 14.20 -6.94
C THR A 36 -23.62 13.42 -7.16
N GLY A 37 -24.09 12.69 -6.14
CA GLY A 37 -25.33 11.90 -6.19
C GLY A 37 -25.40 10.91 -7.35
N PRO A 38 -24.40 10.01 -7.53
CA PRO A 38 -24.40 9.06 -8.63
C PRO A 38 -25.60 8.12 -8.56
N TYR A 39 -25.87 7.42 -9.66
CA TYR A 39 -27.04 6.52 -9.79
C TYR A 39 -28.40 7.21 -9.57
N GLY A 40 -28.49 8.52 -9.87
CA GLY A 40 -29.74 9.28 -9.75
C GLY A 40 -30.08 9.72 -8.32
N THR A 41 -29.27 9.43 -7.32
CA THR A 41 -29.50 9.79 -5.91
C THR A 41 -29.52 11.32 -5.69
N MET A 42 -28.96 12.09 -6.63
CA MET A 42 -29.04 13.56 -6.61
C MET A 42 -30.49 14.07 -6.60
N ASN A 43 -31.34 13.47 -7.42
CA ASN A 43 -32.72 13.91 -7.62
C ASN A 43 -33.73 13.15 -6.73
N SER A 44 -33.38 11.96 -6.24
CA SER A 44 -34.27 11.10 -5.48
C SER A 44 -34.17 11.25 -3.97
N MET A 45 -33.07 11.80 -3.45
CA MET A 45 -32.83 11.86 -2.01
C MET A 45 -32.35 13.24 -1.53
N PRO A 46 -32.88 13.74 -0.40
CA PRO A 46 -32.35 14.93 0.24
C PRO A 46 -30.92 14.66 0.77
N VAL A 47 -30.11 15.73 0.94
CA VAL A 47 -28.66 15.64 1.24
C VAL A 47 -28.35 14.76 2.46
N GLY A 48 -29.12 14.90 3.54
CA GLY A 48 -28.89 14.12 4.77
C GLY A 48 -29.11 12.62 4.56
N THR A 49 -30.20 12.23 3.90
CA THR A 49 -30.50 10.82 3.58
C THR A 49 -29.47 10.27 2.60
N ARG A 50 -29.07 11.07 1.61
CA ARG A 50 -28.03 10.71 0.62
C ARG A 50 -26.67 10.49 1.27
N PHE A 51 -26.31 11.32 2.28
CA PHE A 51 -25.09 11.10 3.05
C PHE A 51 -25.14 9.76 3.81
N ALA A 52 -26.22 9.47 4.53
CA ALA A 52 -26.38 8.22 5.25
C ALA A 52 -26.36 7.00 4.30
N TYR A 53 -27.03 7.12 3.16
CA TYR A 53 -27.02 6.10 2.11
C TYR A 53 -25.59 5.81 1.61
N TRP A 54 -24.86 6.83 1.21
CA TRP A 54 -23.50 6.66 0.69
C TRP A 54 -22.49 6.22 1.76
N LEU A 55 -22.68 6.63 3.01
CA LEU A 55 -21.88 6.13 4.13
C LEU A 55 -22.07 4.62 4.30
N LEU A 56 -23.33 4.13 4.27
CA LEU A 56 -23.65 2.71 4.37
C LEU A 56 -23.08 1.93 3.17
N VAL A 57 -23.35 2.40 1.95
CA VAL A 57 -22.89 1.75 0.71
C VAL A 57 -21.37 1.66 0.70
N GLN A 58 -20.65 2.74 1.00
CA GLN A 58 -19.20 2.75 1.00
C GLN A 58 -18.61 1.85 2.09
N THR A 59 -19.24 1.80 3.27
CA THR A 59 -18.80 0.89 4.34
C THR A 59 -18.90 -0.57 3.89
N VAL A 60 -20.00 -0.96 3.27
CA VAL A 60 -20.17 -2.32 2.74
C VAL A 60 -19.23 -2.60 1.58
N ALA A 61 -19.13 -1.68 0.61
CA ALA A 61 -18.28 -1.82 -0.58
C ALA A 61 -16.80 -1.97 -0.22
N TRP A 62 -16.29 -1.15 0.71
CA TRP A 62 -14.90 -1.23 1.15
C TRP A 62 -14.62 -2.52 1.93
N SER A 63 -15.56 -2.97 2.77
CA SER A 63 -15.46 -4.24 3.49
C SER A 63 -15.36 -5.42 2.51
N ILE A 64 -16.18 -5.43 1.46
CA ILE A 64 -16.14 -6.45 0.40
C ILE A 64 -14.82 -6.35 -0.36
N ALA A 65 -14.42 -5.17 -0.81
CA ALA A 65 -13.20 -4.97 -1.59
C ALA A 65 -11.94 -5.42 -0.82
N ILE A 66 -11.82 -5.06 0.46
CA ILE A 66 -10.71 -5.50 1.32
C ILE A 66 -10.69 -7.02 1.45
N SER A 67 -11.86 -7.62 1.73
CA SER A 67 -11.97 -9.08 1.90
C SER A 67 -11.54 -9.84 0.64
N PHE A 68 -12.00 -9.40 -0.53
CA PHE A 68 -11.64 -10.00 -1.81
C PHE A 68 -10.17 -9.75 -2.19
N SER A 69 -9.61 -8.58 -1.86
CA SER A 69 -8.19 -8.29 -2.08
C SER A 69 -7.29 -9.18 -1.21
N VAL A 70 -7.63 -9.36 0.05
CA VAL A 70 -6.91 -10.28 0.96
C VAL A 70 -7.06 -11.73 0.48
N MET A 71 -8.26 -12.14 0.06
CA MET A 71 -8.50 -13.48 -0.49
C MET A 71 -7.65 -13.72 -1.75
N ALA A 72 -7.63 -12.77 -2.68
CA ALA A 72 -6.82 -12.83 -3.89
C ALA A 72 -5.32 -12.91 -3.58
N GLU A 73 -4.84 -12.15 -2.59
CA GLU A 73 -3.45 -12.22 -2.12
C GLU A 73 -3.09 -13.63 -1.64
N ILE A 74 -3.97 -14.27 -0.88
CA ILE A 74 -3.75 -15.62 -0.37
C ILE A 74 -3.79 -16.68 -1.48
N LEU A 75 -4.80 -16.61 -2.36
CA LEU A 75 -5.05 -17.63 -3.37
C LEU A 75 -4.10 -17.55 -4.57
N LEU A 76 -3.79 -16.33 -5.03
CA LEU A 76 -3.06 -16.11 -6.28
C LEU A 76 -1.54 -15.94 -6.09
N ARG A 77 -1.05 -15.96 -4.85
CA ARG A 77 0.38 -15.75 -4.56
C ARG A 77 1.33 -16.73 -5.27
N ARG A 78 0.88 -17.97 -5.50
CA ARG A 78 1.67 -18.98 -6.20
C ARG A 78 1.68 -18.79 -7.72
N GLN A 79 0.66 -18.13 -8.27
CA GLN A 79 0.44 -17.98 -9.71
C GLN A 79 0.89 -16.63 -10.23
N ILE A 80 0.72 -15.57 -9.43
CA ILE A 80 1.03 -14.20 -9.81
C ILE A 80 2.09 -13.65 -8.86
N SER A 81 3.25 -13.29 -9.38
CA SER A 81 4.36 -12.73 -8.59
C SER A 81 4.10 -11.29 -8.11
N SER A 82 3.41 -10.48 -8.92
CA SER A 82 3.12 -9.08 -8.63
C SER A 82 2.01 -8.92 -7.59
N MET A 83 2.30 -8.27 -6.46
CA MET A 83 1.31 -7.92 -5.44
C MET A 83 0.19 -7.03 -6.00
N PHE A 84 0.56 -6.04 -6.83
CA PHE A 84 -0.42 -5.15 -7.47
C PHE A 84 -1.43 -5.93 -8.33
N CYS A 85 -0.95 -6.87 -9.15
CA CYS A 85 -1.84 -7.66 -9.99
C CYS A 85 -2.81 -8.53 -9.17
N ARG A 86 -2.35 -9.11 -8.06
CA ARG A 86 -3.22 -9.89 -7.17
C ARG A 86 -4.32 -9.04 -6.53
N MET A 87 -3.94 -7.86 -6.01
CA MET A 87 -4.90 -6.89 -5.45
C MET A 87 -5.90 -6.41 -6.51
N MET A 88 -5.42 -6.15 -7.72
CA MET A 88 -6.28 -5.72 -8.85
C MET A 88 -7.30 -6.79 -9.21
N VAL A 89 -6.88 -8.05 -9.35
CA VAL A 89 -7.81 -9.17 -9.60
C VAL A 89 -8.85 -9.27 -8.49
N GLY A 90 -8.43 -9.19 -7.21
CA GLY A 90 -9.36 -9.21 -6.07
C GLY A 90 -10.38 -8.08 -6.14
N SER A 91 -9.94 -6.85 -6.42
CA SER A 91 -10.82 -5.68 -6.56
C SER A 91 -11.80 -5.80 -7.72
N LEU A 92 -11.36 -6.30 -8.87
CA LEU A 92 -12.23 -6.47 -10.04
C LEU A 92 -13.30 -7.55 -9.79
N VAL A 93 -12.94 -8.66 -9.17
CA VAL A 93 -13.90 -9.71 -8.79
C VAL A 93 -14.88 -9.19 -7.72
N ALA A 94 -14.43 -8.33 -6.82
CA ALA A 94 -15.29 -7.69 -5.81
C ALA A 94 -16.37 -6.77 -6.41
N ALA A 95 -16.21 -6.29 -7.65
CA ALA A 95 -17.21 -5.44 -8.29
C ALA A 95 -18.59 -6.10 -8.39
N VAL A 96 -18.63 -7.43 -8.58
CA VAL A 96 -19.90 -8.17 -8.68
C VAL A 96 -20.68 -8.16 -7.35
N PRO A 97 -20.11 -8.63 -6.22
CA PRO A 97 -20.82 -8.58 -4.94
C PRO A 97 -21.06 -7.15 -4.43
N ILE A 98 -20.23 -6.18 -4.83
CA ILE A 98 -20.48 -4.76 -4.52
C ILE A 98 -21.74 -4.28 -5.29
N ALA A 99 -21.85 -4.54 -6.57
CA ALA A 99 -23.03 -4.18 -7.35
C ALA A 99 -24.30 -4.88 -6.82
N ALA A 100 -24.20 -6.15 -6.43
CA ALA A 100 -25.30 -6.86 -5.81
C ALA A 100 -25.70 -6.22 -4.45
N SER A 101 -24.75 -5.80 -3.61
CA SER A 101 -25.04 -5.12 -2.36
C SER A 101 -25.71 -3.75 -2.58
N LEU A 102 -25.32 -3.00 -3.59
CA LEU A 102 -25.98 -1.77 -4.02
C LEU A 102 -27.46 -2.03 -4.38
N SER A 103 -27.72 -3.09 -5.13
CA SER A 103 -29.09 -3.48 -5.49
C SER A 103 -29.93 -3.85 -4.26
N VAL A 104 -29.37 -4.61 -3.34
CA VAL A 104 -30.05 -5.01 -2.08
C VAL A 104 -30.34 -3.79 -1.21
N ILE A 105 -29.38 -2.89 -1.01
CA ILE A 105 -29.54 -1.66 -0.23
C ILE A 105 -30.57 -0.74 -0.91
N GLY A 106 -30.49 -0.59 -2.23
CA GLY A 106 -31.48 0.16 -3.01
C GLY A 106 -32.89 -0.37 -2.82
N PHE A 107 -33.10 -1.67 -3.01
CA PHE A 107 -34.39 -2.33 -2.79
C PHE A 107 -34.93 -2.11 -1.37
N ALA A 108 -34.08 -2.26 -0.36
CA ALA A 108 -34.49 -2.08 1.04
C ALA A 108 -34.95 -0.66 1.37
N LEU A 109 -34.47 0.35 0.63
CA LEU A 109 -34.76 1.76 0.89
C LEU A 109 -35.84 2.35 -0.03
N THR A 110 -35.89 1.91 -1.28
CA THR A 110 -36.84 2.46 -2.28
C THR A 110 -37.94 1.49 -2.66
N GLY A 111 -37.78 0.19 -2.37
CA GLY A 111 -38.70 -0.86 -2.82
C GLY A 111 -38.57 -1.22 -4.30
N ASP A 112 -37.63 -0.59 -5.03
CA ASP A 112 -37.46 -0.82 -6.45
C ASP A 112 -36.72 -2.14 -6.73
N VAL A 113 -37.35 -3.01 -7.52
CA VAL A 113 -36.76 -4.29 -7.92
C VAL A 113 -35.70 -4.05 -9.00
N THR A 114 -34.47 -4.46 -8.69
CA THR A 114 -33.36 -4.37 -9.64
C THR A 114 -33.55 -5.37 -10.79
N THR A 115 -33.60 -4.88 -12.03
CA THR A 115 -33.62 -5.73 -13.23
C THR A 115 -32.20 -6.25 -13.53
N LEU A 116 -32.11 -7.34 -14.33
CA LEU A 116 -30.83 -7.86 -14.77
C LEU A 116 -30.01 -6.80 -15.54
N VAL A 117 -30.70 -5.97 -16.34
CA VAL A 117 -30.04 -4.88 -17.10
C VAL A 117 -29.45 -3.84 -16.16
N SER A 118 -30.18 -3.41 -15.13
CA SER A 118 -29.70 -2.43 -14.16
C SER A 118 -28.56 -3.01 -13.32
N LEU A 119 -28.57 -4.30 -12.97
CA LEU A 119 -27.46 -4.96 -12.29
C LEU A 119 -26.20 -4.98 -13.15
N LEU A 120 -26.32 -5.33 -14.44
CA LEU A 120 -25.18 -5.30 -15.36
C LEU A 120 -24.63 -3.88 -15.53
N GLN A 121 -25.48 -2.88 -15.64
CA GLN A 121 -25.04 -1.48 -15.66
C GLN A 121 -24.27 -1.11 -14.38
N GLN A 122 -24.78 -1.50 -13.21
CA GLN A 122 -24.08 -1.26 -11.93
C GLN A 122 -22.70 -1.92 -11.91
N ILE A 123 -22.57 -3.17 -12.38
CA ILE A 123 -21.27 -3.86 -12.49
C ILE A 123 -20.32 -3.09 -13.41
N VAL A 124 -20.78 -2.67 -14.59
CA VAL A 124 -19.97 -1.91 -15.57
C VAL A 124 -19.46 -0.59 -14.96
N PHE A 125 -20.30 0.14 -14.21
CA PHE A 125 -19.87 1.38 -13.55
C PHE A 125 -19.02 1.16 -12.30
N THR A 126 -19.25 0.08 -11.55
CA THR A 126 -18.50 -0.22 -10.33
C THR A 126 -17.09 -0.74 -10.65
N THR A 127 -16.91 -1.46 -11.76
CA THR A 127 -15.63 -2.06 -12.14
C THR A 127 -14.48 -1.04 -12.26
N PRO A 128 -14.60 0.07 -13.03
CA PRO A 128 -13.53 1.07 -13.11
C PRO A 128 -13.28 1.78 -11.77
N LEU A 129 -14.32 1.96 -10.95
CA LEU A 129 -14.17 2.49 -9.60
C LEU A 129 -13.34 1.56 -8.71
N CYS A 130 -13.62 0.25 -8.75
CA CYS A 130 -12.82 -0.75 -8.03
C CYS A 130 -11.36 -0.74 -8.47
N ALA A 131 -11.09 -0.64 -9.78
CA ALA A 131 -9.74 -0.53 -10.31
C ALA A 131 -9.03 0.75 -9.84
N LEU A 132 -9.72 1.89 -9.88
CA LEU A 132 -9.19 3.18 -9.42
C LEU A 132 -8.87 3.15 -7.92
N PHE A 133 -9.78 2.66 -7.09
CA PHE A 133 -9.55 2.56 -5.65
C PHE A 133 -8.46 1.57 -5.30
N CYS A 134 -8.35 0.45 -6.03
CA CYS A 134 -7.23 -0.47 -5.87
C CYS A 134 -5.89 0.22 -6.17
N LEU A 135 -5.81 0.98 -7.26
CA LEU A 135 -4.62 1.74 -7.62
C LEU A 135 -4.26 2.78 -6.54
N LEU A 136 -5.25 3.58 -6.08
CA LEU A 136 -5.04 4.56 -5.03
C LEU A 136 -4.56 3.92 -3.71
N THR A 137 -5.17 2.81 -3.33
CA THR A 137 -4.79 2.04 -2.13
C THR A 137 -3.36 1.51 -2.26
N TYR A 138 -3.02 0.93 -3.41
CA TYR A 138 -1.68 0.43 -3.69
C TYR A 138 -0.63 1.55 -3.64
N MET A 139 -0.89 2.68 -4.27
CA MET A 139 0.01 3.85 -4.25
C MET A 139 0.21 4.37 -2.82
N THR A 140 -0.85 4.43 -2.02
CA THR A 140 -0.79 4.88 -0.62
C THR A 140 0.01 3.88 0.24
N MET A 141 -0.23 2.58 0.09
CA MET A 141 0.55 1.55 0.78
C MET A 141 2.02 1.59 0.38
N HIS A 142 2.31 1.69 -0.91
CA HIS A 142 3.67 1.74 -1.42
C HIS A 142 4.43 2.96 -0.89
N SER A 143 3.80 4.13 -0.86
CA SER A 143 4.39 5.34 -0.30
C SER A 143 4.65 5.24 1.21
N GLN A 144 3.76 4.60 1.97
CA GLN A 144 3.95 4.38 3.40
C GLN A 144 5.06 3.37 3.68
N ILE A 145 5.15 2.29 2.90
CA ILE A 145 6.24 1.32 2.99
C ILE A 145 7.57 2.00 2.62
N ALA A 146 7.61 2.80 1.57
CA ALA A 146 8.79 3.57 1.18
C ALA A 146 9.22 4.56 2.27
N ALA A 147 8.26 5.28 2.88
CA ALA A 147 8.53 6.18 3.99
C ALA A 147 9.00 5.44 5.25
N ALA A 148 8.39 4.29 5.58
CA ALA A 148 8.79 3.45 6.71
C ALA A 148 10.13 2.74 6.49
N SER A 149 10.49 2.46 5.22
CA SER A 149 11.77 1.88 4.83
C SER A 149 12.91 2.90 4.72
N GLY A 150 12.62 4.19 4.96
CA GLY A 150 13.58 5.27 4.77
C GLY A 150 13.97 5.53 3.29
N ILE A 151 13.24 4.92 2.34
CA ILE A 151 13.38 5.14 0.90
C ILE A 151 12.42 6.27 0.48
N ALA A 152 12.29 7.31 1.29
CA ALA A 152 11.84 8.59 0.78
C ALA A 152 13.01 9.15 -0.04
N ASN A 153 12.78 9.39 -1.34
CA ASN A 153 13.77 10.01 -2.23
C ASN A 153 14.61 11.03 -1.45
N PRO A 154 15.91 10.84 -1.32
CA PRO A 154 16.73 11.95 -0.93
C PRO A 154 16.64 12.97 -2.08
N THR A 155 16.01 14.09 -1.85
CA THR A 155 16.35 15.32 -2.59
C THR A 155 17.86 15.42 -2.46
N ILE A 156 18.55 15.17 -3.57
CA ILE A 156 20.00 15.26 -3.66
C ILE A 156 20.34 16.74 -3.48
N ASP A 157 20.49 17.12 -2.22
CA ASP A 157 21.24 18.32 -1.91
C ASP A 157 22.73 17.94 -2.02
N LYS A 158 23.29 18.28 -3.18
CA LYS A 158 24.74 18.12 -3.43
C LYS A 158 25.49 19.13 -2.59
N THR A 159 25.74 18.76 -1.35
CA THR A 159 26.70 19.47 -0.51
C THR A 159 27.79 18.48 -0.11
N ASP A 160 29.04 18.82 -0.36
CA ASP A 160 30.25 18.09 0.02
C ASP A 160 30.26 17.80 1.54
N SER A 161 29.61 16.71 1.95
CA SER A 161 29.68 16.22 3.32
C SER A 161 30.52 14.94 3.34
N PRO A 162 31.46 14.83 4.29
CA PRO A 162 32.26 13.63 4.46
C PRO A 162 31.31 12.44 4.70
N VAL A 163 31.55 11.33 4.02
CA VAL A 163 30.76 10.07 4.09
C VAL A 163 30.55 9.67 5.55
N PRO A 164 29.34 9.80 6.15
CA PRO A 164 29.14 9.72 7.60
C PRO A 164 29.56 8.38 8.21
N ILE A 165 29.34 7.28 7.48
CA ILE A 165 29.68 5.93 7.93
C ILE A 165 31.21 5.76 8.18
N LEU A 166 32.05 6.47 7.44
CA LEU A 166 33.51 6.42 7.61
C LEU A 166 33.94 7.03 8.94
N ALA A 167 33.19 7.99 9.50
CA ALA A 167 33.47 8.57 10.80
C ALA A 167 33.30 7.56 11.95
N ARG A 168 32.47 6.53 11.74
CA ARG A 168 32.22 5.44 12.72
C ARG A 168 33.29 4.38 12.71
N LEU A 169 34.12 4.31 11.67
CA LEU A 169 35.20 3.35 11.54
C LEU A 169 36.45 3.86 12.25
N LYS A 170 37.26 2.92 12.71
CA LYS A 170 38.61 3.23 13.20
C LYS A 170 39.42 3.93 12.09
N PRO A 171 40.32 4.87 12.46
CA PRO A 171 41.09 5.65 11.48
C PRO A 171 41.83 4.78 10.45
N GLU A 172 42.34 3.62 10.89
CA GLU A 172 43.07 2.65 10.06
C GLU A 172 42.20 2.02 8.95
N ASN A 173 40.88 1.88 9.19
CA ASN A 173 39.93 1.26 8.27
C ASN A 173 39.20 2.26 7.39
N ARG A 174 39.46 3.56 7.55
CA ARG A 174 38.80 4.62 6.75
C ARG A 174 39.38 4.67 5.36
N GLY A 175 38.58 4.31 4.36
CA GLY A 175 38.94 4.31 2.95
C GLY A 175 37.72 4.19 2.06
N PRO A 176 37.88 4.17 0.72
CA PRO A 176 36.79 3.90 -0.18
C PRO A 176 35.99 2.66 0.22
N ILE A 177 34.67 2.79 0.31
CA ILE A 177 33.79 1.69 0.65
C ILE A 177 33.70 0.75 -0.54
N LEU A 178 33.83 -0.55 -0.31
CA LEU A 178 33.69 -1.58 -1.33
C LEU A 178 32.37 -2.35 -1.18
N ARG A 179 31.99 -2.66 0.05
CA ARG A 179 30.73 -3.36 0.29
C ARG A 179 30.24 -3.17 1.75
N LEU A 180 28.92 -3.35 1.91
CA LEU A 180 28.28 -3.51 3.20
C LEU A 180 27.59 -4.87 3.26
N ALA A 181 27.67 -5.57 4.39
CA ALA A 181 27.00 -6.85 4.59
C ALA A 181 26.39 -6.91 5.99
N VAL A 182 25.22 -7.56 6.10
CA VAL A 182 24.60 -7.83 7.39
C VAL A 182 25.30 -9.01 8.06
N GLN A 183 25.71 -8.83 9.31
CA GLN A 183 26.18 -9.89 10.18
C GLN A 183 25.40 -9.83 11.50
N ASP A 184 24.35 -10.64 11.59
CA ASP A 184 23.46 -10.71 12.76
C ASP A 184 22.86 -9.32 13.08
N HIS A 185 23.24 -8.71 14.19
CA HIS A 185 22.79 -7.37 14.62
C HIS A 185 23.75 -6.24 14.19
N TYR A 186 24.81 -6.57 13.47
CA TYR A 186 25.86 -5.64 13.03
C TYR A 186 25.86 -5.49 11.52
N THR A 187 26.38 -4.37 11.03
CA THR A 187 26.72 -4.18 9.62
C THR A 187 28.23 -4.24 9.47
N GLU A 188 28.71 -5.19 8.69
CA GLU A 188 30.11 -5.26 8.26
C GLU A 188 30.34 -4.21 7.18
N VAL A 189 31.24 -3.28 7.44
CA VAL A 189 31.72 -2.30 6.46
C VAL A 189 33.08 -2.74 5.97
N VAL A 190 33.20 -2.98 4.66
CA VAL A 190 34.44 -3.35 4.01
C VAL A 190 34.92 -2.18 3.17
N THR A 191 36.12 -1.71 3.43
CA THR A 191 36.81 -0.68 2.67
C THR A 191 38.05 -1.26 2.01
N ASN A 192 38.74 -0.48 1.19
CA ASN A 192 40.04 -0.89 0.64
C ASN A 192 41.17 -0.94 1.67
N ARG A 193 40.93 -0.48 2.92
CA ARG A 193 41.92 -0.48 4.00
C ARG A 193 41.66 -1.54 5.07
N GLY A 194 40.46 -2.10 5.08
CA GLY A 194 40.10 -3.12 6.08
C GLY A 194 38.60 -3.36 6.18
N ARG A 195 38.22 -4.09 7.21
CA ARG A 195 36.83 -4.40 7.52
C ARG A 195 36.56 -4.15 9.00
N GLU A 196 35.33 -3.69 9.28
CA GLU A 196 34.90 -3.45 10.65
C GLU A 196 33.39 -3.71 10.79
N LEU A 197 33.01 -4.24 11.96
CA LEU A 197 31.62 -4.45 12.33
C LEU A 197 31.13 -3.23 13.13
N ILE A 198 30.09 -2.60 12.66
CA ILE A 198 29.46 -1.48 13.36
C ILE A 198 28.05 -1.86 13.83
N LEU A 199 27.65 -1.42 15.02
CA LEU A 199 26.31 -1.59 15.52
C LEU A 199 25.39 -0.55 14.87
N LEU A 200 24.98 -0.85 13.64
CA LEU A 200 24.11 0.00 12.84
C LEU A 200 23.19 -0.88 11.98
N ARG A 201 21.94 -0.48 11.84
CA ARG A 201 21.02 -1.20 10.96
C ARG A 201 21.47 -1.07 9.51
N PHE A 202 21.39 -2.14 8.75
CA PHE A 202 21.87 -2.19 7.37
C PHE A 202 21.27 -1.08 6.47
N ALA A 203 19.99 -0.77 6.63
CA ALA A 203 19.34 0.32 5.88
C ALA A 203 19.93 1.71 6.26
N ASP A 204 20.30 1.90 7.53
CA ASP A 204 20.91 3.14 7.98
C ASP A 204 22.36 3.23 7.51
N ALA A 205 23.08 2.10 7.51
CA ALA A 205 24.44 2.00 7.00
C ALA A 205 24.49 2.39 5.50
N ILE A 206 23.56 1.88 4.67
CA ILE A 206 23.45 2.27 3.25
C ILE A 206 23.17 3.79 3.13
N ARG A 207 22.32 4.35 3.97
CA ARG A 207 22.03 5.79 3.94
C ARG A 207 23.25 6.63 4.32
N GLU A 208 24.06 6.15 5.25
CA GLU A 208 25.27 6.82 5.69
C GLU A 208 26.45 6.68 4.72
N THR A 209 26.34 5.90 3.62
CA THR A 209 27.33 5.92 2.53
C THR A 209 27.30 7.24 1.75
N GLY A 210 26.25 8.04 1.88
CA GLY A 210 26.15 9.35 1.25
C GLY A 210 26.21 9.30 -0.27
N THR A 211 27.21 9.97 -0.84
CA THR A 211 27.39 10.09 -2.30
C THR A 211 28.11 8.92 -2.97
N VAL A 212 28.47 7.87 -2.20
CA VAL A 212 29.11 6.68 -2.77
C VAL A 212 28.12 5.94 -3.66
N GLU A 213 28.42 5.87 -4.96
CA GLU A 213 27.60 5.10 -5.90
C GLU A 213 27.71 3.62 -5.58
N GLY A 214 26.57 2.93 -5.57
CA GLY A 214 26.53 1.51 -5.31
C GLY A 214 25.11 0.96 -5.40
N MET A 215 25.00 -0.36 -5.41
CA MET A 215 23.71 -1.03 -5.55
C MET A 215 23.50 -2.12 -4.49
N ARG A 216 22.27 -2.27 -4.08
CA ARG A 216 21.85 -3.35 -3.19
C ARG A 216 21.59 -4.62 -3.99
N LEU A 217 22.49 -5.61 -3.86
CA LEU A 217 22.37 -6.90 -4.55
C LEU A 217 21.39 -7.85 -3.86
N HIS A 218 21.29 -7.76 -2.52
CA HIS A 218 20.43 -8.62 -1.72
C HIS A 218 19.93 -7.85 -0.48
N ARG A 219 18.95 -8.41 0.23
CA ARG A 219 18.47 -7.82 1.50
C ARG A 219 19.57 -7.61 2.56
N SER A 220 20.69 -8.31 2.43
CA SER A 220 21.81 -8.31 3.35
C SER A 220 23.15 -7.87 2.72
N HIS A 221 23.18 -7.45 1.45
CA HIS A 221 24.40 -7.08 0.74
C HIS A 221 24.19 -5.84 -0.14
N TRP A 222 25.13 -4.90 -0.02
CA TRP A 222 25.26 -3.72 -0.87
C TRP A 222 26.71 -3.60 -1.31
N VAL A 223 26.96 -3.17 -2.56
CA VAL A 223 28.29 -3.05 -3.19
C VAL A 223 28.41 -1.69 -3.87
N ALA A 224 29.56 -1.02 -3.67
CA ALA A 224 29.92 0.22 -4.33
C ALA A 224 30.37 0.00 -5.77
#